data_cf3c4472f4a88c6b7c055c760654c8c8
#
_entry.id   cf3c4472f4a88c6b7c055c760654c8c8
#
_cell.length_a   1.000
_cell.length_b   1.000
_cell.length_c   1.000
_cell.angle_alpha   90.00
_cell.angle_beta   90.00
_cell.angle_gamma   90.00
#
_symmetry.space_group_name_H-M   'P 1'
#
loop_
_entity.id
_entity.type
_entity.pdbx_description
1 polymer ?
#
loop_
_entity_poly.entity_id
_entity_poly.type
_entity_poly.pdbx_seq_one_letter_code
_entity_poly.pdbx_strand_id
1 'polypeptide(L)'
;MSLTLNDGDFVTVIGGNGAGKSTMLNMIAGVYPIDSGKIEIDGVNISRQPEYKRAKYIGRVFQDPMKGTAAGMEIQENMALAFRRGQRRGLGWGIRANEKDYYHDLLTRLGLGLQNRMSSKVGLLSGGQRQALTLLMATLQKPKLLLLDEHTAALDPQTARKVLDLTNEMVTEQNLTALMVTHNMKDAIQIGNRLIMMNDGRIIYDVSGREKQNLTVEDLLAKFAEASGGQFANDRMLLSK
;
A
#
# COMPACT_ATOMS: atom_id res chain seq x y z
N MET A 1 -18.13 -10.91 1.90
CA MET A 1 -17.36 -10.51 0.72
C MET A 1 -16.33 -11.58 0.42
N SER A 2 -16.11 -11.93 -0.85
CA SER A 2 -15.06 -12.85 -1.30
C SER A 2 -14.19 -12.13 -2.32
N LEU A 3 -12.86 -12.26 -2.20
CA LEU A 3 -11.87 -11.67 -3.10
C LEU A 3 -10.71 -12.64 -3.25
N THR A 4 -10.31 -12.90 -4.47
CA THR A 4 -9.09 -13.68 -4.78
C THR A 4 -8.13 -12.79 -5.54
N LEU A 5 -6.87 -12.79 -5.14
CA LEU A 5 -5.76 -12.13 -5.82
C LEU A 5 -4.83 -13.21 -6.36
N ASN A 6 -4.40 -13.07 -7.60
CA ASN A 6 -3.38 -13.92 -8.20
C ASN A 6 -1.99 -13.30 -7.97
N ASP A 7 -0.96 -14.11 -8.08
CA ASP A 7 0.42 -13.61 -8.01
C ASP A 7 0.66 -12.54 -9.07
N GLY A 8 1.19 -11.39 -8.66
CA GLY A 8 1.44 -10.25 -9.52
C GLY A 8 0.21 -9.38 -9.80
N ASP A 9 -0.97 -9.67 -9.22
CA ASP A 9 -2.10 -8.76 -9.30
C ASP A 9 -1.77 -7.44 -8.58
N PHE A 10 -1.83 -6.34 -9.31
CA PHE A 10 -1.82 -5.01 -8.72
C PHE A 10 -3.24 -4.42 -8.81
N VAL A 11 -3.98 -4.57 -7.73
CA VAL A 11 -5.39 -4.23 -7.64
C VAL A 11 -5.58 -2.85 -7.02
N THR A 12 -6.28 -1.97 -7.71
CA THR A 12 -6.74 -0.69 -7.16
C THR A 12 -8.16 -0.85 -6.61
N VAL A 13 -8.40 -0.29 -5.42
CA VAL A 13 -9.70 -0.35 -4.74
C VAL A 13 -10.23 1.06 -4.55
N ILE A 14 -11.40 1.32 -5.11
CA ILE A 14 -12.13 2.59 -4.98
C ILE A 14 -13.48 2.35 -4.31
N GLY A 15 -14.12 3.43 -3.89
CA GLY A 15 -15.45 3.40 -3.25
C GLY A 15 -15.65 4.63 -2.38
N GLY A 16 -16.90 4.94 -2.04
CA GLY A 16 -17.26 6.07 -1.18
C GLY A 16 -16.70 5.97 0.24
N ASN A 17 -16.88 7.06 0.99
CA ASN A 17 -16.60 7.06 2.42
C ASN A 17 -17.55 6.05 3.10
N GLY A 18 -17.02 5.23 4.00
CA GLY A 18 -17.82 4.17 4.64
C GLY A 18 -18.00 2.90 3.80
N ALA A 19 -17.52 2.82 2.56
CA ALA A 19 -17.63 1.63 1.71
C ALA A 19 -16.92 0.37 2.25
N GLY A 20 -16.14 0.49 3.33
CA GLY A 20 -15.46 -0.63 3.97
C GLY A 20 -14.02 -0.87 3.50
N LYS A 21 -13.44 -0.01 2.64
CA LYS A 21 -12.08 -0.18 2.09
C LYS A 21 -11.00 -0.35 3.16
N SER A 22 -10.87 0.62 4.07
CA SER A 22 -9.86 0.56 5.15
C SER A 22 -10.18 -0.55 6.16
N THR A 23 -11.46 -0.87 6.37
CA THR A 23 -11.87 -2.01 7.21
C THR A 23 -11.37 -3.32 6.61
N MET A 24 -11.54 -3.51 5.30
CA MET A 24 -11.01 -4.67 4.56
C MET A 24 -9.48 -4.78 4.74
N LEU A 25 -8.73 -3.69 4.50
CA LEU A 25 -7.27 -3.69 4.69
C LEU A 25 -6.89 -4.04 6.13
N ASN A 26 -7.60 -3.50 7.12
CA ASN A 26 -7.33 -3.76 8.54
C ASN A 26 -7.64 -5.21 8.93
N MET A 27 -8.69 -5.83 8.36
CA MET A 27 -8.98 -7.26 8.55
C MET A 27 -7.89 -8.14 7.92
N ILE A 28 -7.43 -7.82 6.70
CA ILE A 28 -6.34 -8.53 6.03
C ILE A 28 -5.04 -8.40 6.83
N ALA A 29 -4.72 -7.21 7.30
CA ALA A 29 -3.53 -6.95 8.11
C ALA A 29 -3.57 -7.60 9.50
N GLY A 30 -4.77 -7.93 10.01
CA GLY A 30 -4.96 -8.53 11.35
C GLY A 30 -5.10 -7.52 12.47
N VAL A 31 -5.37 -6.25 12.14
CA VAL A 31 -5.73 -5.20 13.11
C VAL A 31 -7.13 -5.43 13.64
N TYR A 32 -8.06 -5.82 12.76
CA TYR A 32 -9.42 -6.19 13.13
C TYR A 32 -9.65 -7.69 12.94
N PRO A 33 -10.35 -8.36 13.87
CA PRO A 33 -10.78 -9.75 13.67
C PRO A 33 -11.83 -9.82 12.56
N ILE A 34 -11.95 -10.97 11.93
CA ILE A 34 -13.08 -11.29 11.06
C ILE A 34 -14.14 -12.06 11.84
N ASP A 35 -15.42 -11.75 11.60
CA ASP A 35 -16.54 -12.42 12.26
C ASP A 35 -16.75 -13.84 11.70
N SER A 36 -16.58 -13.99 10.38
CA SER A 36 -16.77 -15.27 9.68
C SER A 36 -15.93 -15.34 8.41
N GLY A 37 -15.78 -16.54 7.86
CA GLY A 37 -14.99 -16.79 6.66
C GLY A 37 -13.52 -17.08 6.96
N LYS A 38 -12.65 -16.88 5.96
CA LYS A 38 -11.21 -17.13 6.06
C LYS A 38 -10.39 -16.13 5.26
N ILE A 39 -9.16 -15.89 5.71
CA ILE A 39 -8.12 -15.16 4.98
C ILE A 39 -6.95 -16.12 4.80
N GLU A 40 -6.53 -16.31 3.55
CA GLU A 40 -5.42 -17.21 3.20
C GLU A 40 -4.40 -16.47 2.35
N ILE A 41 -3.11 -16.71 2.58
CA ILE A 41 -2.00 -16.25 1.76
C ILE A 41 -1.13 -17.47 1.44
N ASP A 42 -0.94 -17.78 0.16
CA ASP A 42 -0.20 -18.96 -0.33
C ASP A 42 -0.68 -20.26 0.35
N GLY A 43 -2.00 -20.44 0.46
CA GLY A 43 -2.59 -21.62 1.11
C GLY A 43 -2.49 -21.65 2.64
N VAL A 44 -1.85 -20.65 3.25
CA VAL A 44 -1.75 -20.54 4.71
C VAL A 44 -2.92 -19.72 5.26
N ASN A 45 -3.74 -20.35 6.10
CA ASN A 45 -4.82 -19.64 6.79
C ASN A 45 -4.25 -18.73 7.89
N ILE A 46 -4.43 -17.42 7.71
CA ILE A 46 -3.96 -16.38 8.63
C ILE A 46 -5.10 -15.73 9.43
N SER A 47 -6.34 -16.18 9.29
CA SER A 47 -7.55 -15.53 9.83
C SER A 47 -7.46 -15.18 11.32
N ARG A 48 -6.86 -16.08 12.11
CA ARG A 48 -6.69 -15.91 13.57
C ARG A 48 -5.31 -15.46 13.99
N GLN A 49 -4.41 -15.18 13.03
CA GLN A 49 -3.07 -14.70 13.35
C GLN A 49 -3.12 -13.21 13.70
N PRO A 50 -2.47 -12.76 14.78
CA PRO A 50 -2.34 -11.34 15.09
C PRO A 50 -1.43 -10.63 14.07
N GLU A 51 -1.55 -9.32 13.98
CA GLU A 51 -0.85 -8.45 13.02
C GLU A 51 0.66 -8.76 12.93
N TYR A 52 1.35 -8.87 14.07
CA TYR A 52 2.80 -9.11 14.09
C TYR A 52 3.22 -10.45 13.47
N LYS A 53 2.34 -11.46 13.48
CA LYS A 53 2.59 -12.74 12.79
C LYS A 53 2.31 -12.66 11.30
N ARG A 54 1.33 -11.81 10.88
CA ARG A 54 1.05 -11.57 9.47
C ARG A 54 2.11 -10.69 8.80
N ALA A 55 2.85 -9.90 9.58
CA ALA A 55 3.91 -9.01 9.09
C ALA A 55 5.02 -9.73 8.30
N LYS A 56 5.18 -11.05 8.45
CA LYS A 56 6.12 -11.83 7.61
C LYS A 56 5.61 -12.04 6.17
N TYR A 57 4.30 -11.94 5.95
CA TYR A 57 3.67 -12.12 4.63
C TYR A 57 3.26 -10.80 4.01
N ILE A 58 2.90 -9.81 4.85
CA ILE A 58 2.24 -8.57 4.45
C ILE A 58 3.18 -7.39 4.66
N GLY A 59 3.42 -6.62 3.59
CA GLY A 59 3.94 -5.25 3.67
C GLY A 59 2.78 -4.27 3.78
N ARG A 60 2.93 -3.20 4.57
CA ARG A 60 1.89 -2.18 4.70
C ARG A 60 2.45 -0.78 4.62
N VAL A 61 1.81 0.07 3.81
CA VAL A 61 2.06 1.51 3.74
C VAL A 61 0.78 2.22 4.15
N PHE A 62 0.89 3.13 5.10
CA PHE A 62 -0.24 3.85 5.69
C PHE A 62 -0.46 5.19 4.97
N GLN A 63 -1.66 5.74 5.11
CA GLN A 63 -2.00 7.09 4.68
C GLN A 63 -1.11 8.13 5.38
N ASP A 64 -0.92 7.99 6.68
CA ASP A 64 0.00 8.82 7.47
C ASP A 64 1.40 8.17 7.46
N PRO A 65 2.40 8.80 6.81
CA PRO A 65 3.76 8.26 6.74
C PRO A 65 4.46 8.18 8.10
N MET A 66 3.93 8.84 9.13
CA MET A 66 4.45 8.72 10.50
C MET A 66 4.21 7.35 11.11
N LYS A 67 3.11 6.69 10.74
CA LYS A 67 2.74 5.37 11.29
C LYS A 67 3.64 4.22 10.82
N GLY A 68 4.30 4.38 9.68
CA GLY A 68 5.19 3.37 9.10
C GLY A 68 6.65 3.47 9.56
N THR A 69 7.02 4.48 10.38
CA THR A 69 8.40 4.79 10.72
C THR A 69 8.59 5.13 12.20
N ALA A 70 9.80 4.87 12.71
CA ALA A 70 10.25 5.34 14.01
C ALA A 70 10.93 6.70 13.84
N ALA A 71 10.18 7.80 14.01
CA ALA A 71 10.62 9.16 13.72
C ALA A 71 11.89 9.60 14.49
N GLY A 72 12.08 9.09 15.72
CA GLY A 72 13.25 9.36 16.56
C GLY A 72 14.52 8.59 16.19
N MET A 73 14.39 7.59 15.31
CA MET A 73 15.49 6.75 14.84
C MET A 73 16.04 7.23 13.50
N GLU A 74 17.27 6.83 13.19
CA GLU A 74 17.93 7.13 11.92
C GLU A 74 17.28 6.38 10.74
N ILE A 75 17.52 6.84 9.51
CA ILE A 75 17.04 6.17 8.29
C ILE A 75 17.59 4.74 8.24
N GLN A 76 18.90 4.55 8.46
CA GLN A 76 19.52 3.22 8.44
C GLN A 76 18.98 2.29 9.53
N GLU A 77 18.60 2.82 10.70
CA GLU A 77 18.01 2.03 11.78
C GLU A 77 16.58 1.57 11.41
N ASN A 78 15.78 2.46 10.83
CA ASN A 78 14.45 2.11 10.30
C ASN A 78 14.55 1.03 9.22
N MET A 79 15.50 1.17 8.27
CA MET A 79 15.78 0.15 7.25
C MET A 79 16.17 -1.19 7.89
N ALA A 80 17.04 -1.17 8.91
CA ALA A 80 17.47 -2.38 9.61
C ALA A 80 16.31 -3.09 10.33
N LEU A 81 15.38 -2.34 10.92
CA LEU A 81 14.17 -2.90 11.52
C LEU A 81 13.28 -3.57 10.46
N ALA A 82 13.07 -2.90 9.33
CA ALA A 82 12.29 -3.44 8.22
C ALA A 82 12.94 -4.68 7.59
N PHE A 83 14.26 -4.65 7.40
CA PHE A 83 15.01 -5.78 6.85
C PHE A 83 14.94 -7.04 7.71
N ARG A 84 14.79 -6.88 9.03
CA ARG A 84 14.67 -8.01 9.98
C ARG A 84 13.23 -8.41 10.27
N ARG A 85 12.26 -7.86 9.57
CA ARG A 85 10.85 -8.20 9.75
C ARG A 85 10.63 -9.70 9.52
N GLY A 86 9.98 -10.36 10.50
CA GLY A 86 9.69 -11.80 10.42
C GLY A 86 10.88 -12.71 10.72
N GLN A 87 12.08 -12.19 10.97
CA GLN A 87 13.26 -12.96 11.29
C GLN A 87 13.45 -13.09 12.82
N ARG A 88 14.09 -14.19 13.26
CA ARG A 88 14.52 -14.34 14.66
C ARG A 88 15.69 -13.40 14.93
N ARG A 89 15.63 -12.69 16.05
CA ARG A 89 16.70 -11.77 16.47
C ARG A 89 17.60 -12.47 17.48
N GLY A 90 18.93 -12.38 17.27
CA GLY A 90 19.95 -12.74 18.25
C GLY A 90 20.52 -11.48 18.93
N LEU A 91 21.57 -11.68 19.73
CA LEU A 91 22.31 -10.61 20.44
C LEU A 91 23.41 -9.96 19.56
N GLY A 92 23.22 -9.90 18.26
CA GLY A 92 24.17 -9.30 17.32
C GLY A 92 24.00 -7.78 17.20
N TRP A 93 25.00 -7.12 16.56
CA TRP A 93 24.95 -5.70 16.23
C TRP A 93 23.69 -5.35 15.40
N GLY A 94 23.09 -4.20 15.70
CA GLY A 94 21.88 -3.73 15.07
C GLY A 94 22.01 -3.56 13.55
N ILE A 95 23.15 -3.06 13.06
CA ILE A 95 23.47 -2.85 11.64
C ILE A 95 24.88 -3.34 11.39
N ARG A 96 25.07 -4.18 10.37
CA ARG A 96 26.38 -4.67 9.92
C ARG A 96 26.93 -3.76 8.82
N ALA A 97 28.25 -3.75 8.61
CA ALA A 97 28.88 -2.91 7.59
C ALA A 97 28.31 -3.17 6.18
N ASN A 98 28.20 -4.43 5.78
CA ASN A 98 27.64 -4.83 4.49
C ASN A 98 26.15 -4.46 4.31
N GLU A 99 25.41 -4.30 5.40
CA GLU A 99 24.01 -3.84 5.34
C GLU A 99 23.94 -2.34 5.05
N LYS A 100 24.92 -1.54 5.48
CA LYS A 100 24.95 -0.10 5.19
C LYS A 100 25.11 0.16 3.70
N ASP A 101 25.99 -0.57 3.02
CA ASP A 101 26.19 -0.46 1.59
C ASP A 101 24.91 -0.86 0.84
N TYR A 102 24.29 -1.96 1.24
CA TYR A 102 23.02 -2.41 0.69
C TYR A 102 21.90 -1.37 0.88
N TYR A 103 21.78 -0.76 2.05
CA TYR A 103 20.78 0.29 2.28
C TYR A 103 21.08 1.55 1.47
N HIS A 104 22.36 1.91 1.34
CA HIS A 104 22.78 3.04 0.52
C HIS A 104 22.33 2.86 -0.93
N ASP A 105 22.55 1.69 -1.52
CA ASP A 105 22.17 1.38 -2.90
C ASP A 105 20.64 1.44 -3.10
N LEU A 106 19.88 0.87 -2.16
CA LEU A 106 18.43 0.91 -2.20
C LEU A 106 17.89 2.34 -2.09
N LEU A 107 18.46 3.16 -1.20
CA LEU A 107 18.06 4.56 -1.02
C LEU A 107 18.45 5.41 -2.25
N THR A 108 19.55 5.07 -2.93
CA THR A 108 19.98 5.74 -4.18
C THR A 108 18.94 5.55 -5.28
N ARG A 109 18.33 4.36 -5.39
CA ARG A 109 17.27 4.07 -6.37
C ARG A 109 16.01 4.94 -6.18
N LEU A 110 15.76 5.44 -4.97
CA LEU A 110 14.63 6.35 -4.73
C LEU A 110 14.81 7.74 -5.39
N GLY A 111 16.05 8.14 -5.72
CA GLY A 111 16.32 9.43 -6.34
C GLY A 111 16.03 10.65 -5.47
N LEU A 112 15.94 10.48 -4.13
CA LEU A 112 15.51 11.51 -3.17
C LEU A 112 16.65 12.03 -2.27
N GLY A 113 17.90 11.66 -2.54
CA GLY A 113 19.09 12.08 -1.77
C GLY A 113 19.20 11.46 -0.37
N LEU A 114 18.38 10.45 -0.06
CA LEU A 114 18.36 9.82 1.27
C LEU A 114 19.61 9.00 1.57
N GLN A 115 20.28 8.47 0.56
CA GLN A 115 21.55 7.74 0.68
C GLN A 115 22.66 8.57 1.34
N ASN A 116 22.63 9.90 1.15
CA ASN A 116 23.62 10.82 1.74
C ASN A 116 23.25 11.25 3.17
N ARG A 117 22.11 10.80 3.68
CA ARG A 117 21.54 11.21 4.96
C ARG A 117 21.14 10.04 5.85
N MET A 118 21.76 8.88 5.68
CA MET A 118 21.38 7.62 6.36
C MET A 118 21.40 7.72 7.90
N SER A 119 22.26 8.58 8.48
CA SER A 119 22.32 8.87 9.92
C SER A 119 21.39 10.00 10.36
N SER A 120 20.60 10.58 9.45
CA SER A 120 19.59 11.57 9.84
C SER A 120 18.37 10.88 10.43
N LYS A 121 17.73 11.52 11.42
CA LYS A 121 16.47 11.04 11.99
C LYS A 121 15.34 11.12 10.95
N VAL A 122 14.51 10.08 10.87
CA VAL A 122 13.39 10.02 9.94
C VAL A 122 12.38 11.15 10.17
N GLY A 123 12.25 11.63 11.42
CA GLY A 123 11.41 12.78 11.75
C GLY A 123 11.76 14.07 11.00
N LEU A 124 12.99 14.21 10.48
CA LEU A 124 13.46 15.37 9.71
C LEU A 124 13.19 15.28 8.20
N LEU A 125 12.60 14.19 7.73
CA LEU A 125 12.27 14.00 6.32
C LEU A 125 10.98 14.73 5.96
N SER A 126 10.90 15.20 4.70
CA SER A 126 9.63 15.67 4.14
C SER A 126 8.60 14.53 4.07
N GLY A 127 7.32 14.87 3.95
CA GLY A 127 6.24 13.88 3.82
C GLY A 127 6.50 12.88 2.70
N GLY A 128 6.87 13.37 1.51
CA GLY A 128 7.17 12.51 0.35
C GLY A 128 8.41 11.63 0.54
N GLN A 129 9.49 12.19 1.10
CA GLN A 129 10.69 11.41 1.42
C GLN A 129 10.40 10.30 2.40
N ARG A 130 9.59 10.58 3.43
CA ARG A 130 9.17 9.60 4.43
C ARG A 130 8.26 8.54 3.82
N GLN A 131 7.33 8.93 2.95
CA GLN A 131 6.44 8.00 2.27
C GLN A 131 7.22 7.05 1.34
N ALA A 132 8.16 7.57 0.55
CA ALA A 132 9.04 6.76 -0.29
C ALA A 132 9.90 5.80 0.54
N LEU A 133 10.43 6.26 1.69
CA LEU A 133 11.14 5.40 2.63
C LEU A 133 10.24 4.29 3.18
N THR A 134 9.01 4.63 3.58
CA THR A 134 8.03 3.64 4.09
C THR A 134 7.70 2.59 3.04
N LEU A 135 7.51 3.00 1.79
CA LEU A 135 7.28 2.10 0.66
C LEU A 135 8.47 1.15 0.46
N LEU A 136 9.71 1.69 0.42
CA LEU A 136 10.92 0.88 0.33
C LEU A 136 11.02 -0.12 1.48
N MET A 137 10.76 0.31 2.71
CA MET A 137 10.76 -0.56 3.89
C MET A 137 9.71 -1.65 3.83
N ALA A 138 8.51 -1.34 3.30
CA ALA A 138 7.43 -2.31 3.16
C ALA A 138 7.75 -3.41 2.14
N THR A 139 8.50 -3.08 1.08
CA THR A 139 8.86 -3.99 -0.02
C THR A 139 10.19 -4.71 0.17
N LEU A 140 11.01 -4.30 1.13
CA LEU A 140 12.39 -4.76 1.34
C LEU A 140 12.52 -6.30 1.47
N GLN A 141 11.55 -6.96 2.08
CA GLN A 141 11.50 -8.41 2.28
C GLN A 141 10.57 -9.11 1.27
N LYS A 142 10.26 -8.46 0.13
CA LYS A 142 9.36 -8.99 -0.90
C LYS A 142 8.12 -9.65 -0.29
N PRO A 143 7.21 -8.86 0.29
CA PRO A 143 6.03 -9.42 0.93
C PRO A 143 5.18 -10.18 -0.09
N LYS A 144 4.39 -11.16 0.38
CA LYS A 144 3.43 -11.89 -0.44
C LYS A 144 2.23 -11.02 -0.83
N LEU A 145 1.93 -10.01 -0.01
CA LEU A 145 0.90 -9.02 -0.27
C LEU A 145 1.35 -7.65 0.24
N LEU A 146 1.30 -6.65 -0.62
CA LEU A 146 1.54 -5.25 -0.27
C LEU A 146 0.21 -4.52 -0.12
N LEU A 147 -0.06 -3.96 1.04
CA LEU A 147 -1.24 -3.16 1.32
C LEU A 147 -0.86 -1.67 1.31
N LEU A 148 -1.52 -0.89 0.46
CA LEU A 148 -1.32 0.55 0.26
C LEU A 148 -2.63 1.28 0.60
N ASP A 149 -2.66 1.98 1.73
CA ASP A 149 -3.87 2.63 2.26
C ASP A 149 -3.79 4.14 2.00
N GLU A 150 -4.35 4.61 0.88
CA GLU A 150 -4.39 6.04 0.48
C GLU A 150 -3.04 6.76 0.67
N HIS A 151 -1.95 6.07 0.38
CA HIS A 151 -0.59 6.42 0.78
C HIS A 151 -0.04 7.71 0.14
N THR A 152 -0.78 8.34 -0.75
CA THR A 152 -0.42 9.63 -1.38
C THR A 152 -1.35 10.78 -0.99
N ALA A 153 -2.44 10.49 -0.25
CA ALA A 153 -3.48 11.48 0.04
C ALA A 153 -3.02 12.67 0.90
N ALA A 154 -2.00 12.48 1.73
CA ALA A 154 -1.45 13.52 2.60
C ALA A 154 -0.31 14.34 1.95
N LEU A 155 -0.01 14.12 0.66
CA LEU A 155 1.08 14.76 -0.06
C LEU A 155 0.55 15.84 -1.02
N ASP A 156 1.42 16.80 -1.33
CA ASP A 156 1.13 17.74 -2.43
C ASP A 156 1.09 16.99 -3.77
N PRO A 157 0.37 17.54 -4.79
CA PRO A 157 0.12 16.81 -6.04
C PRO A 157 1.37 16.35 -6.79
N GLN A 158 2.44 17.16 -6.78
CA GLN A 158 3.69 16.84 -7.47
C GLN A 158 4.42 15.69 -6.76
N THR A 159 4.48 15.75 -5.45
CA THR A 159 5.10 14.70 -4.62
C THR A 159 4.27 13.41 -4.66
N ALA A 160 2.94 13.53 -4.60
CA ALA A 160 2.03 12.39 -4.73
C ALA A 160 2.27 11.62 -6.02
N ARG A 161 2.40 12.33 -7.16
CA ARG A 161 2.69 11.71 -8.46
C ARG A 161 4.01 10.94 -8.45
N LYS A 162 5.08 11.54 -7.93
CA LYS A 162 6.40 10.87 -7.82
C LYS A 162 6.33 9.60 -6.97
N VAL A 163 5.60 9.65 -5.85
CA VAL A 163 5.43 8.47 -4.98
C VAL A 163 4.59 7.38 -5.66
N LEU A 164 3.56 7.76 -6.44
CA LEU A 164 2.77 6.81 -7.23
C LEU A 164 3.61 6.14 -8.33
N ASP A 165 4.40 6.92 -9.06
CA ASP A 165 5.27 6.40 -10.11
C ASP A 165 6.30 5.42 -9.52
N LEU A 166 6.91 5.77 -8.39
CA LEU A 166 7.81 4.89 -7.63
C LEU A 166 7.10 3.63 -7.13
N THR A 167 5.86 3.75 -6.66
CA THR A 167 5.05 2.61 -6.22
C THR A 167 4.83 1.64 -7.38
N ASN A 168 4.42 2.15 -8.53
CA ASN A 168 4.17 1.35 -9.72
C ASN A 168 5.44 0.64 -10.22
N GLU A 169 6.57 1.35 -10.24
CA GLU A 169 7.88 0.81 -10.59
C GLU A 169 8.26 -0.34 -9.64
N MET A 170 8.24 -0.12 -8.33
CA MET A 170 8.65 -1.13 -7.34
C MET A 170 7.75 -2.36 -7.34
N VAL A 171 6.43 -2.19 -7.49
CA VAL A 171 5.49 -3.31 -7.57
C VAL A 171 5.71 -4.12 -8.82
N THR A 172 5.90 -3.47 -9.98
CA THR A 172 6.09 -4.11 -11.27
C THR A 172 7.43 -4.83 -11.37
N GLU A 173 8.55 -4.15 -11.01
CA GLU A 173 9.89 -4.74 -11.08
C GLU A 173 10.06 -5.96 -10.18
N GLN A 174 9.44 -5.94 -9.00
CA GLN A 174 9.54 -7.05 -8.05
C GLN A 174 8.44 -8.10 -8.23
N ASN A 175 7.51 -7.88 -9.18
CA ASN A 175 6.31 -8.69 -9.41
C ASN A 175 5.52 -8.95 -8.12
N LEU A 176 5.25 -7.88 -7.36
CA LEU A 176 4.53 -7.97 -6.09
C LEU A 176 3.02 -8.05 -6.33
N THR A 177 2.34 -8.85 -5.53
CA THR A 177 0.88 -8.75 -5.41
C THR A 177 0.55 -7.58 -4.51
N ALA A 178 -0.23 -6.60 -5.00
CA ALA A 178 -0.53 -5.38 -4.28
C ALA A 178 -2.02 -5.04 -4.28
N LEU A 179 -2.50 -4.50 -3.15
CA LEU A 179 -3.85 -3.99 -2.98
C LEU A 179 -3.76 -2.53 -2.54
N MET A 180 -4.11 -1.60 -3.44
CA MET A 180 -4.02 -0.16 -3.23
C MET A 180 -5.41 0.47 -3.12
N VAL A 181 -5.71 1.00 -1.94
CA VAL A 181 -6.89 1.85 -1.75
C VAL A 181 -6.55 3.27 -2.18
N THR A 182 -7.41 3.85 -3.00
CA THR A 182 -7.33 5.26 -3.41
C THR A 182 -8.73 5.85 -3.56
N HIS A 183 -8.84 7.16 -3.36
CA HIS A 183 -10.05 7.93 -3.69
C HIS A 183 -9.94 8.63 -5.04
N ASN A 184 -8.77 8.59 -5.68
CA ASN A 184 -8.55 9.20 -7.00
C ASN A 184 -8.86 8.18 -8.11
N MET A 185 -9.95 8.41 -8.84
CA MET A 185 -10.38 7.53 -9.92
C MET A 185 -9.38 7.47 -11.08
N LYS A 186 -8.71 8.58 -11.41
CA LYS A 186 -7.70 8.62 -12.48
C LYS A 186 -6.51 7.71 -12.13
N ASP A 187 -6.02 7.80 -10.90
CA ASP A 187 -4.93 6.94 -10.43
C ASP A 187 -5.37 5.47 -10.42
N ALA A 188 -6.63 5.20 -9.99
CA ALA A 188 -7.16 3.85 -9.96
C ALA A 188 -7.26 3.20 -11.34
N ILE A 189 -7.58 3.97 -12.38
CA ILE A 189 -7.61 3.50 -13.77
C ILE A 189 -6.19 3.26 -14.30
N GLN A 190 -5.28 4.19 -14.06
CA GLN A 190 -3.93 4.17 -14.63
C GLN A 190 -2.99 3.14 -13.99
N ILE A 191 -3.17 2.87 -12.69
CA ILE A 191 -2.25 2.03 -11.92
C ILE A 191 -2.79 0.62 -11.77
N GLY A 192 -1.88 -0.37 -11.89
CA GLY A 192 -2.21 -1.77 -11.72
C GLY A 192 -2.98 -2.38 -12.88
N ASN A 193 -3.27 -3.67 -12.77
CA ASN A 193 -3.89 -4.50 -13.82
C ASN A 193 -5.36 -4.84 -13.54
N ARG A 194 -5.88 -4.54 -12.33
CA ARG A 194 -7.25 -4.82 -11.91
C ARG A 194 -7.79 -3.68 -11.05
N LEU A 195 -9.08 -3.39 -11.17
CA LEU A 195 -9.78 -2.37 -10.39
C LEU A 195 -11.01 -2.98 -9.74
N ILE A 196 -11.19 -2.69 -8.46
CA ILE A 196 -12.35 -3.11 -7.67
C ILE A 196 -13.05 -1.88 -7.14
N MET A 197 -14.37 -1.83 -7.26
CA MET A 197 -15.21 -0.84 -6.63
C MET A 197 -15.97 -1.44 -5.46
N MET A 198 -15.93 -0.79 -4.33
CA MET A 198 -16.64 -1.22 -3.12
C MET A 198 -17.75 -0.25 -2.73
N ASN A 199 -18.86 -0.82 -2.26
CA ASN A 199 -19.95 -0.10 -1.60
C ASN A 199 -20.54 -0.96 -0.48
N ASP A 200 -20.81 -0.38 0.69
CA ASP A 200 -21.41 -1.05 1.86
C ASP A 200 -20.79 -2.42 2.19
N GLY A 201 -19.46 -2.48 2.19
CA GLY A 201 -18.70 -3.70 2.51
C GLY A 201 -18.75 -4.78 1.43
N ARG A 202 -19.25 -4.48 0.23
CA ARG A 202 -19.38 -5.41 -0.89
C ARG A 202 -18.57 -4.93 -2.08
N ILE A 203 -18.10 -5.87 -2.90
CA ILE A 203 -17.55 -5.57 -4.22
C ILE A 203 -18.75 -5.44 -5.16
N ILE A 204 -18.90 -4.28 -5.80
CA ILE A 204 -19.98 -3.96 -6.73
C ILE A 204 -19.52 -3.95 -8.19
N TYR A 205 -18.22 -3.78 -8.42
CA TYR A 205 -17.60 -3.85 -9.74
C TYR A 205 -16.18 -4.40 -9.60
N ASP A 206 -15.79 -5.26 -10.54
CA ASP A 206 -14.48 -5.91 -10.58
C ASP A 206 -14.06 -6.08 -12.03
N VAL A 207 -12.98 -5.44 -12.44
CA VAL A 207 -12.56 -5.37 -13.83
C VAL A 207 -11.05 -5.47 -13.94
N SER A 208 -10.55 -6.14 -14.99
CA SER A 208 -9.12 -6.36 -15.19
C SER A 208 -8.72 -6.31 -16.67
N GLY A 209 -7.41 -6.28 -16.94
CA GLY A 209 -6.83 -6.38 -18.27
C GLY A 209 -7.31 -5.28 -19.21
N ARG A 210 -7.66 -5.66 -20.44
CA ARG A 210 -8.06 -4.71 -21.51
C ARG A 210 -9.29 -3.88 -21.17
N GLU A 211 -10.26 -4.48 -20.46
CA GLU A 211 -11.45 -3.77 -20.03
C GLU A 211 -11.11 -2.62 -19.08
N LYS A 212 -10.23 -2.87 -18.09
CA LYS A 212 -9.73 -1.83 -17.19
C LYS A 212 -9.00 -0.71 -17.94
N GLN A 213 -8.18 -1.05 -18.94
CA GLN A 213 -7.40 -0.07 -19.71
C GLN A 213 -8.26 0.91 -20.51
N ASN A 214 -9.46 0.50 -20.88
CA ASN A 214 -10.41 1.30 -21.66
C ASN A 214 -11.38 2.11 -20.79
N LEU A 215 -11.32 1.97 -19.45
CA LEU A 215 -12.21 2.69 -18.55
C LEU A 215 -11.93 4.19 -18.56
N THR A 216 -13.01 4.95 -18.47
CA THR A 216 -13.00 6.38 -18.19
C THR A 216 -13.49 6.67 -16.77
N VAL A 217 -13.27 7.90 -16.30
CA VAL A 217 -13.80 8.33 -14.99
C VAL A 217 -15.33 8.34 -15.04
N GLU A 218 -15.91 8.70 -16.18
CA GLU A 218 -17.35 8.73 -16.44
C GLU A 218 -17.98 7.33 -16.30
N ASP A 219 -17.30 6.30 -16.81
CA ASP A 219 -17.75 4.91 -16.67
C ASP A 219 -17.79 4.50 -15.19
N LEU A 220 -16.76 4.84 -14.42
CA LEU A 220 -16.72 4.55 -12.99
C LEU A 220 -17.81 5.30 -12.21
N LEU A 221 -18.07 6.55 -12.55
CA LEU A 221 -19.16 7.33 -11.96
C LEU A 221 -20.53 6.74 -12.28
N ALA A 222 -20.75 6.30 -13.51
CA ALA A 222 -21.98 5.64 -13.92
C ALA A 222 -22.21 4.34 -13.15
N LYS A 223 -21.17 3.50 -13.02
CA LYS A 223 -21.22 2.26 -12.22
C LYS A 223 -21.49 2.52 -10.75
N PHE A 224 -20.91 3.59 -10.20
CA PHE A 224 -21.14 3.98 -8.82
C PHE A 224 -22.60 4.44 -8.58
N ALA A 225 -23.14 5.27 -9.49
CA ALA A 225 -24.53 5.73 -9.43
C ALA A 225 -25.52 4.58 -9.55
N GLU A 226 -25.28 3.63 -10.45
CA GLU A 226 -26.10 2.42 -10.62
C GLU A 226 -26.15 1.60 -9.32
N ALA A 227 -25.01 1.36 -8.69
CA ALA A 227 -24.90 0.54 -7.48
C ALA A 227 -25.44 1.23 -6.21
N SER A 228 -25.44 2.56 -6.16
CA SER A 228 -25.89 3.36 -5.01
C SER A 228 -27.34 3.80 -5.09
N GLY A 229 -28.10 3.34 -6.09
CA GLY A 229 -29.51 3.72 -6.25
C GLY A 229 -29.75 5.21 -6.49
N GLY A 230 -28.77 5.92 -7.06
CA GLY A 230 -28.87 7.34 -7.42
C GLY A 230 -28.67 8.33 -6.25
N GLN A 231 -28.38 7.88 -5.04
CA GLN A 231 -28.26 8.75 -3.86
C GLN A 231 -26.94 9.52 -3.73
N PHE A 232 -25.92 9.23 -4.53
CA PHE A 232 -24.55 9.77 -4.33
C PHE A 232 -24.07 10.76 -5.41
N ALA A 233 -24.96 11.55 -6.02
CA ALA A 233 -24.54 12.65 -6.90
C ALA A 233 -23.72 13.77 -6.20
N ASN A 234 -23.59 13.74 -4.89
CA ASN A 234 -23.01 14.83 -4.08
C ASN A 234 -21.76 14.47 -3.25
N ASP A 235 -21.17 13.28 -3.39
CA ASP A 235 -20.03 12.95 -2.54
C ASP A 235 -18.71 13.49 -3.15
N ARG A 236 -17.81 13.95 -2.29
CA ARG A 236 -16.53 14.60 -2.62
C ARG A 236 -15.61 13.84 -3.62
N MET A 237 -15.96 12.64 -4.04
CA MET A 237 -15.29 11.91 -5.13
C MET A 237 -15.37 12.64 -6.48
N LEU A 238 -16.37 13.50 -6.67
CA LEU A 238 -16.57 14.30 -7.89
C LEU A 238 -15.69 15.55 -7.95
N LEU A 239 -15.06 15.95 -6.86
CA LEU A 239 -14.40 17.24 -6.72
C LEU A 239 -12.86 17.20 -6.67
N SER A 240 -12.21 16.06 -6.82
CA SER A 240 -10.76 16.04 -7.01
C SER A 240 -10.42 16.31 -8.49
N LYS A 241 -10.46 17.62 -8.85
CA LYS A 241 -9.83 18.10 -10.06
C LYS A 241 -8.31 17.98 -9.96
#